data_49e32561ce8b28b97d5a46017410b2c0
#
_entry.id   49e32561ce8b28b97d5a46017410b2c0
#
_cell.length_a   1.000
_cell.length_b   1.000
_cell.length_c   1.000
_cell.angle_alpha   90.00
_cell.angle_beta   90.00
_cell.angle_gamma   90.00
#
_symmetry.space_group_name_H-M   'P 1'
#
loop_
_entity.id
_entity.type
_entity.pdbx_description
1 polymer ?
#
loop_
_entity_poly.entity_id
_entity_poly.type
_entity_poly.pdbx_seq_one_letter_code
_entity_poly.pdbx_strand_id
1 'polypeptide(L)'
;MSNTTMRDDAIAIWTAGVEAVKPQQLIRSSVRCEGQVMTIDHQKIDLSQIRKIAVVGAGKASAAMAESLETALGDDLLKEKKVHGWINVPADCMRPLKKIHLHAARPASVNEPTEDGVYGAKKILQIVSQCCQEDLVICLISGGGSALLPCPVEAITLSEKQRVTRFLSASGANINELNTVRKRLSLVKGGQLAIASKAGLLVSLIISDVIGDPLDIIASGLTAEDKGNFQDARDVLDKFSAGPEEVSASLLEFISHKASEENSFRPEFPGNVFNHVIGNNMVASAAAHEGSGPRRFPANRSCR
;
A
#
# COMPACT_ATOMS: atom_id res chain seq x y z
N MET A 1 -10.92 1.97 -44.13
CA MET A 1 -10.67 2.84 -42.95
C MET A 1 -9.24 3.34 -43.04
N SER A 2 -8.98 4.63 -42.91
CA SER A 2 -7.63 5.16 -42.96
C SER A 2 -6.84 4.73 -41.72
N ASN A 3 -5.50 4.51 -41.82
CA ASN A 3 -4.63 4.18 -40.70
C ASN A 3 -4.73 5.23 -39.54
N THR A 4 -5.02 6.49 -39.90
CA THR A 4 -5.22 7.59 -38.95
C THR A 4 -6.42 7.33 -38.05
N THR A 5 -7.55 6.87 -38.58
CA THR A 5 -8.77 6.60 -37.81
C THR A 5 -8.60 5.45 -36.81
N MET A 6 -7.89 4.38 -37.17
CA MET A 6 -7.61 3.26 -36.22
C MET A 6 -6.67 3.68 -35.09
N ARG A 7 -5.70 4.53 -35.40
CA ARG A 7 -4.78 5.06 -34.36
C ARG A 7 -5.50 5.97 -33.39
N ASP A 8 -6.37 6.83 -33.87
CA ASP A 8 -7.15 7.77 -33.06
C ASP A 8 -8.12 7.01 -32.13
N ASP A 9 -8.78 5.96 -32.66
CA ASP A 9 -9.63 5.07 -31.90
C ASP A 9 -8.83 4.35 -30.78
N ALA A 10 -7.64 3.82 -31.09
CA ALA A 10 -6.79 3.15 -30.12
C ALA A 10 -6.32 4.09 -29.00
N ILE A 11 -5.98 5.33 -29.35
CA ILE A 11 -5.60 6.36 -28.38
C ILE A 11 -6.79 6.72 -27.49
N ALA A 12 -7.98 6.87 -28.05
CA ALA A 12 -9.19 7.19 -27.31
C ALA A 12 -9.55 6.08 -26.29
N ILE A 13 -9.50 4.82 -26.72
CA ILE A 13 -9.72 3.64 -25.86
C ILE A 13 -8.70 3.60 -24.72
N TRP A 14 -7.42 3.74 -25.06
CA TRP A 14 -6.35 3.74 -24.05
C TRP A 14 -6.52 4.91 -23.06
N THR A 15 -6.83 6.10 -23.56
CA THR A 15 -7.04 7.29 -22.73
C THR A 15 -8.21 7.11 -21.78
N ALA A 16 -9.33 6.54 -22.24
CA ALA A 16 -10.48 6.25 -21.40
C ALA A 16 -10.10 5.35 -20.21
N GLY A 17 -9.35 4.28 -20.47
CA GLY A 17 -8.86 3.38 -19.41
C GLY A 17 -7.93 4.08 -18.41
N VAL A 18 -6.99 4.89 -18.90
CA VAL A 18 -6.07 5.64 -18.03
C VAL A 18 -6.80 6.70 -17.19
N GLU A 19 -7.72 7.45 -17.81
CA GLU A 19 -8.49 8.49 -17.09
C GLU A 19 -9.32 7.90 -15.96
N ALA A 20 -9.93 6.72 -16.16
CA ALA A 20 -10.77 6.06 -15.17
C ALA A 20 -10.00 5.67 -13.88
N VAL A 21 -8.69 5.41 -13.98
CA VAL A 21 -7.86 5.02 -12.83
C VAL A 21 -6.97 6.15 -12.31
N LYS A 22 -7.18 7.37 -12.76
CA LYS A 22 -6.47 8.52 -12.18
C LYS A 22 -6.86 8.71 -10.71
N PRO A 23 -5.89 8.95 -9.82
CA PRO A 23 -6.15 9.13 -8.38
C PRO A 23 -7.24 10.17 -8.08
N GLN A 24 -7.31 11.25 -8.87
CA GLN A 24 -8.32 12.29 -8.72
C GLN A 24 -9.74 11.78 -8.93
N GLN A 25 -9.95 10.95 -9.95
CA GLN A 25 -11.26 10.36 -10.24
C GLN A 25 -11.64 9.33 -9.18
N LEU A 26 -10.68 8.47 -8.83
CA LEU A 26 -10.89 7.40 -7.86
C LEU A 26 -11.22 7.93 -6.46
N ILE A 27 -10.46 8.91 -5.96
CA ILE A 27 -10.73 9.52 -4.66
C ILE A 27 -12.06 10.27 -4.68
N ARG A 28 -12.35 11.05 -5.74
CA ARG A 28 -13.60 11.79 -5.87
C ARG A 28 -14.84 10.88 -5.91
N SER A 29 -14.73 9.71 -6.52
CA SER A 29 -15.84 8.74 -6.56
C SER A 29 -16.00 7.97 -5.26
N SER A 30 -14.90 7.70 -4.55
CA SER A 30 -14.88 6.85 -3.34
C SER A 30 -15.03 7.62 -2.04
N VAL A 31 -14.68 8.91 -1.99
CA VAL A 31 -14.73 9.71 -0.75
C VAL A 31 -15.68 10.90 -0.93
N ARG A 32 -16.70 10.97 -0.09
CA ARG A 32 -17.68 12.07 -0.06
C ARG A 32 -17.86 12.54 1.37
N CYS A 33 -17.95 13.87 1.56
CA CYS A 33 -18.23 14.49 2.85
C CYS A 33 -19.50 15.32 2.73
N GLU A 34 -20.52 14.99 3.52
CA GLU A 34 -21.79 15.69 3.57
C GLU A 34 -22.14 16.01 5.03
N GLY A 35 -21.97 17.25 5.43
CA GLY A 35 -22.12 17.67 6.83
C GLY A 35 -21.13 16.93 7.75
N GLN A 36 -21.66 16.23 8.74
CA GLN A 36 -20.87 15.45 9.69
C GLN A 36 -20.71 13.97 9.28
N VAL A 37 -21.00 13.61 8.04
CA VAL A 37 -20.84 12.25 7.56
C VAL A 37 -19.81 12.20 6.44
N MET A 38 -18.77 11.37 6.63
CA MET A 38 -17.85 10.99 5.57
C MET A 38 -18.27 9.60 5.07
N THR A 39 -18.46 9.46 3.77
CA THR A 39 -18.66 8.16 3.13
C THR A 39 -17.41 7.78 2.36
N ILE A 40 -16.88 6.61 2.68
CA ILE A 40 -15.76 5.99 1.95
C ILE A 40 -16.29 4.70 1.34
N ASP A 41 -16.41 4.69 0.00
CA ASP A 41 -17.06 3.62 -0.75
C ASP A 41 -18.50 3.39 -0.22
N HIS A 42 -18.76 2.33 0.51
CA HIS A 42 -20.06 2.04 1.15
C HIS A 42 -20.08 2.29 2.66
N GLN A 43 -18.93 2.62 3.26
CA GLN A 43 -18.79 2.82 4.69
C GLN A 43 -19.10 4.27 5.07
N LYS A 44 -20.06 4.46 5.97
CA LYS A 44 -20.40 5.76 6.56
C LYS A 44 -19.65 5.94 7.87
N ILE A 45 -19.00 7.06 8.01
CA ILE A 45 -18.22 7.46 9.19
C ILE A 45 -18.82 8.74 9.75
N ASP A 46 -19.27 8.70 11.00
CA ASP A 46 -19.77 9.87 11.71
C ASP A 46 -18.57 10.73 12.17
N LEU A 47 -18.33 11.84 11.49
CA LEU A 47 -17.24 12.74 11.80
C LEU A 47 -17.42 13.42 13.17
N SER A 48 -18.63 13.48 13.73
CA SER A 48 -18.83 14.04 15.07
C SER A 48 -18.10 13.23 16.15
N GLN A 49 -17.90 11.93 15.91
CA GLN A 49 -17.17 11.02 16.78
C GLN A 49 -15.65 11.00 16.51
N ILE A 50 -15.20 11.67 15.44
CA ILE A 50 -13.79 11.69 15.06
C ILE A 50 -13.13 12.97 15.57
N ARG A 51 -12.13 12.82 16.42
CA ARG A 51 -11.34 13.91 16.99
C ARG A 51 -10.31 14.45 16.00
N LYS A 52 -9.57 13.57 15.33
CA LYS A 52 -8.59 13.92 14.29
C LYS A 52 -8.48 12.83 13.22
N ILE A 53 -7.98 13.25 12.06
CA ILE A 53 -7.71 12.35 10.93
C ILE A 53 -6.21 12.33 10.66
N ALA A 54 -5.60 11.16 10.77
CA ALA A 54 -4.22 10.93 10.38
C ALA A 54 -4.19 10.24 9.01
N VAL A 55 -3.39 10.77 8.07
CA VAL A 55 -3.26 10.21 6.72
C VAL A 55 -1.86 9.67 6.54
N VAL A 56 -1.75 8.38 6.27
CA VAL A 56 -0.45 7.70 6.09
C VAL A 56 -0.46 6.90 4.80
N GLY A 57 0.70 6.42 4.36
CA GLY A 57 0.72 5.54 3.20
C GLY A 57 2.01 5.58 2.41
N ALA A 58 1.99 4.86 1.28
CA ALA A 58 3.08 4.88 0.32
C ALA A 58 2.67 4.39 -1.07
N GLY A 59 3.32 4.92 -2.07
CA GLY A 59 3.15 4.48 -3.45
C GLY A 59 3.41 5.59 -4.46
N LYS A 60 3.55 5.23 -5.72
CA LYS A 60 3.78 6.18 -6.82
C LYS A 60 2.59 7.14 -7.02
N ALA A 61 1.37 6.64 -6.83
CA ALA A 61 0.16 7.44 -6.97
C ALA A 61 -0.30 8.08 -5.66
N SER A 62 0.30 7.72 -4.50
CA SER A 62 -0.18 8.16 -3.18
C SER A 62 -0.07 9.67 -2.95
N ALA A 63 0.87 10.37 -3.63
CA ALA A 63 0.92 11.83 -3.61
C ALA A 63 -0.33 12.47 -4.22
N ALA A 64 -0.76 11.97 -5.40
CA ALA A 64 -1.96 12.45 -6.07
C ALA A 64 -3.25 12.03 -5.34
N MET A 65 -3.24 10.85 -4.70
CA MET A 65 -4.33 10.43 -3.81
C MET A 65 -4.48 11.38 -2.63
N ALA A 66 -3.37 11.77 -1.99
CA ALA A 66 -3.37 12.69 -0.86
C ALA A 66 -3.86 14.09 -1.23
N GLU A 67 -3.41 14.64 -2.37
CA GLU A 67 -3.88 15.90 -2.91
C GLU A 67 -5.40 15.89 -3.16
N SER A 68 -5.88 14.80 -3.75
CA SER A 68 -7.30 14.60 -4.02
C SER A 68 -8.11 14.42 -2.74
N LEU A 69 -7.56 13.75 -1.73
CA LEU A 69 -8.19 13.60 -0.42
C LEU A 69 -8.28 14.94 0.31
N GLU A 70 -7.22 15.75 0.31
CA GLU A 70 -7.29 17.12 0.89
C GLU A 70 -8.35 17.97 0.19
N THR A 71 -8.49 17.82 -1.13
CA THR A 71 -9.52 18.51 -1.91
C THR A 71 -10.93 18.03 -1.54
N ALA A 72 -11.12 16.71 -1.39
CA ALA A 72 -12.41 16.12 -1.04
C ALA A 72 -12.86 16.48 0.39
N LEU A 73 -11.91 16.61 1.32
CA LEU A 73 -12.19 17.03 2.70
C LEU A 73 -12.52 18.53 2.79
N GLY A 74 -11.89 19.35 1.96
CA GLY A 74 -12.04 20.80 2.01
C GLY A 74 -11.35 21.45 3.22
N ASP A 75 -11.13 22.76 3.14
CA ASP A 75 -10.31 23.50 4.13
C ASP A 75 -10.90 23.47 5.55
N ASP A 76 -12.20 23.47 5.67
CA ASP A 76 -12.90 23.46 6.96
C ASP A 76 -12.66 22.13 7.71
N LEU A 77 -12.88 20.98 7.07
CA LEU A 77 -12.61 19.67 7.70
C LEU A 77 -11.12 19.44 7.93
N LEU A 78 -10.25 19.89 7.01
CA LEU A 78 -8.80 19.82 7.20
C LEU A 78 -8.37 20.50 8.50
N LYS A 79 -9.00 21.64 8.84
CA LYS A 79 -8.72 22.38 10.07
C LYS A 79 -9.44 21.78 11.28
N GLU A 80 -10.76 21.54 11.18
CA GLU A 80 -11.61 21.03 12.26
C GLU A 80 -11.12 19.69 12.79
N LYS A 81 -10.86 18.74 11.87
CA LYS A 81 -10.39 17.39 12.23
C LYS A 81 -8.87 17.31 12.34
N LYS A 82 -8.16 18.44 12.42
CA LYS A 82 -6.71 18.51 12.63
C LYS A 82 -5.98 17.52 11.70
N VAL A 83 -6.38 17.49 10.43
CA VAL A 83 -5.81 16.57 9.45
C VAL A 83 -4.30 16.75 9.38
N HIS A 84 -3.58 15.68 9.47
CA HIS A 84 -2.12 15.64 9.36
C HIS A 84 -1.70 14.29 8.81
N GLY A 85 -0.47 14.15 8.36
CA GLY A 85 -0.04 12.86 7.87
C GLY A 85 1.36 12.83 7.30
N TRP A 86 1.76 11.61 6.90
CA TRP A 86 3.06 11.34 6.30
C TRP A 86 2.93 10.24 5.25
N ILE A 87 3.40 10.51 4.03
CA ILE A 87 3.33 9.57 2.91
C ILE A 87 4.69 9.46 2.25
N ASN A 88 5.18 8.23 2.12
CA ASN A 88 6.40 7.92 1.41
C ASN A 88 6.13 7.81 -0.11
N VAL A 89 6.84 8.61 -0.89
CA VAL A 89 6.71 8.64 -2.36
C VAL A 89 8.10 8.61 -3.02
N PRO A 90 8.21 8.25 -4.31
CA PRO A 90 9.43 8.52 -5.07
C PRO A 90 9.69 10.02 -5.17
N ALA A 91 10.96 10.43 -5.31
CA ALA A 91 11.36 11.84 -5.31
C ALA A 91 10.68 12.67 -6.44
N ASP A 92 10.44 12.05 -7.59
CA ASP A 92 9.76 12.67 -8.74
C ASP A 92 8.24 12.82 -8.55
N CYS A 93 7.67 12.22 -7.51
CA CYS A 93 6.25 12.33 -7.16
C CYS A 93 5.98 13.44 -6.12
N MET A 94 7.01 14.12 -5.65
CA MET A 94 6.88 15.22 -4.66
C MET A 94 6.06 16.38 -5.21
N ARG A 95 5.18 16.92 -4.37
CA ARG A 95 4.36 18.10 -4.66
C ARG A 95 3.94 18.80 -3.37
N PRO A 96 3.56 20.08 -3.40
CA PRO A 96 3.06 20.76 -2.21
C PRO A 96 1.66 20.26 -1.85
N LEU A 97 1.44 19.96 -0.57
CA LEU A 97 0.15 19.65 0.03
C LEU A 97 -0.13 20.60 1.21
N LYS A 98 -1.38 20.70 1.64
CA LYS A 98 -1.79 21.65 2.69
C LYS A 98 -1.47 21.15 4.10
N LYS A 99 -1.70 19.88 4.37
CA LYS A 99 -1.65 19.26 5.72
C LYS A 99 -0.83 17.97 5.78
N ILE A 100 -0.73 17.27 4.67
CA ILE A 100 -0.07 15.96 4.59
C ILE A 100 1.37 16.18 4.13
N HIS A 101 2.34 15.65 4.86
CA HIS A 101 3.75 15.69 4.47
C HIS A 101 4.05 14.57 3.48
N LEU A 102 4.58 14.92 2.31
CA LEU A 102 5.17 13.95 1.39
C LEU A 102 6.66 13.83 1.67
N HIS A 103 7.14 12.61 1.73
CA HIS A 103 8.54 12.30 1.97
C HIS A 103 9.15 11.56 0.78
N ALA A 104 10.25 12.08 0.23
CA ALA A 104 11.00 11.46 -0.85
C ALA A 104 11.75 10.24 -0.32
N ALA A 105 11.07 9.11 -0.27
CA ALA A 105 11.57 7.87 0.35
C ALA A 105 12.54 7.08 -0.52
N ARG A 106 12.70 7.45 -1.79
CA ARG A 106 13.69 6.89 -2.70
C ARG A 106 13.87 7.78 -3.93
N PRO A 107 15.03 7.71 -4.62
CA PRO A 107 15.21 8.37 -5.91
C PRO A 107 14.21 7.90 -6.97
N ALA A 108 13.95 8.74 -7.98
CA ALA A 108 13.24 8.35 -9.18
C ALA A 108 13.94 7.16 -9.86
N SER A 109 13.19 6.31 -10.52
CA SER A 109 13.68 5.14 -11.27
C SER A 109 14.33 4.02 -10.45
N VAL A 110 14.67 4.23 -9.19
CA VAL A 110 15.22 3.20 -8.30
C VAL A 110 14.06 2.45 -7.63
N ASN A 111 14.00 1.13 -7.76
CA ASN A 111 12.95 0.31 -7.12
C ASN A 111 13.49 -0.50 -5.94
N GLU A 112 14.47 0.04 -5.23
CA GLU A 112 15.04 -0.58 -4.04
C GLU A 112 14.67 0.23 -2.78
N PRO A 113 14.55 -0.44 -1.63
CA PRO A 113 14.41 0.23 -0.34
C PRO A 113 15.63 1.07 0.01
N THR A 114 15.42 2.20 0.69
CA THR A 114 16.48 3.14 1.11
C THR A 114 16.37 3.47 2.60
N GLU A 115 17.39 4.09 3.17
CA GLU A 115 17.36 4.60 4.56
C GLU A 115 16.32 5.74 4.72
N ASP A 116 16.14 6.59 3.68
CA ASP A 116 15.05 7.58 3.67
C ASP A 116 13.68 6.90 3.75
N GLY A 117 13.52 5.76 3.07
CA GLY A 117 12.32 4.93 3.18
C GLY A 117 12.12 4.38 4.59
N VAL A 118 13.19 3.95 5.27
CA VAL A 118 13.15 3.50 6.68
C VAL A 118 12.74 4.65 7.59
N TYR A 119 13.35 5.82 7.42
CA TYR A 119 13.00 7.00 8.20
C TYR A 119 11.52 7.35 8.07
N GLY A 120 11.01 7.44 6.84
CA GLY A 120 9.60 7.72 6.60
C GLY A 120 8.66 6.64 7.13
N ALA A 121 9.02 5.35 7.02
CA ALA A 121 8.23 4.25 7.57
C ALA A 121 8.15 4.30 9.11
N LYS A 122 9.24 4.68 9.79
CA LYS A 122 9.25 4.91 11.25
C LYS A 122 8.35 6.09 11.65
N LYS A 123 8.32 7.17 10.85
CA LYS A 123 7.39 8.29 11.06
C LYS A 123 5.93 7.88 10.93
N ILE A 124 5.61 7.09 9.91
CA ILE A 124 4.26 6.54 9.72
C ILE A 124 3.87 5.67 10.91
N LEU A 125 4.75 4.76 11.33
CA LEU A 125 4.52 3.89 12.49
C LEU A 125 4.28 4.71 13.78
N GLN A 126 5.08 5.77 13.99
CA GLN A 126 4.91 6.70 15.10
C GLN A 126 3.53 7.37 15.07
N ILE A 127 3.08 7.87 13.90
CA ILE A 127 1.78 8.53 13.75
C ILE A 127 0.65 7.58 14.13
N VAL A 128 0.61 6.37 13.57
CA VAL A 128 -0.50 5.44 13.82
C VAL A 128 -0.51 4.93 15.26
N SER A 129 0.66 4.75 15.88
CA SER A 129 0.78 4.32 17.28
C SER A 129 0.44 5.40 18.31
N GLN A 130 0.44 6.68 17.90
CA GLN A 130 0.05 7.82 18.73
C GLN A 130 -1.43 8.22 18.57
N CYS A 131 -2.17 7.53 17.73
CA CYS A 131 -3.61 7.70 17.64
C CYS A 131 -4.33 7.15 18.88
N CYS A 132 -5.60 7.48 19.03
CA CYS A 132 -6.47 6.94 20.06
C CYS A 132 -7.81 6.51 19.45
N GLN A 133 -8.72 5.97 20.27
CA GLN A 133 -9.99 5.40 19.81
C GLN A 133 -10.93 6.40 19.12
N GLU A 134 -10.77 7.70 19.36
CA GLU A 134 -11.53 8.75 18.68
C GLU A 134 -10.85 9.27 17.40
N ASP A 135 -9.77 8.64 16.96
CA ASP A 135 -9.06 9.05 15.74
C ASP A 135 -9.38 8.13 14.57
N LEU A 136 -9.35 8.71 13.36
CA LEU A 136 -9.42 8.01 12.10
C LEU A 136 -8.04 7.99 11.43
N VAL A 137 -7.59 6.81 11.03
CA VAL A 137 -6.43 6.67 10.14
C VAL A 137 -6.92 6.35 8.72
N ILE A 138 -6.50 7.16 7.75
CA ILE A 138 -6.69 6.87 6.31
C ILE A 138 -5.33 6.46 5.74
N CYS A 139 -5.25 5.24 5.22
CA CYS A 139 -4.03 4.70 4.64
C CYS A 139 -4.11 4.71 3.10
N LEU A 140 -3.24 5.47 2.42
CA LEU A 140 -3.23 5.60 0.96
C LEU A 140 -2.14 4.72 0.36
N ILE A 141 -2.54 3.66 -0.34
CA ILE A 141 -1.64 2.63 -0.86
C ILE A 141 -1.73 2.59 -2.39
N SER A 142 -0.57 2.54 -3.05
CA SER A 142 -0.51 2.30 -4.49
C SER A 142 0.75 1.56 -4.90
N GLY A 143 0.90 1.26 -6.19
CA GLY A 143 2.03 0.52 -6.74
C GLY A 143 3.40 1.06 -6.29
N GLY A 144 4.33 0.16 -5.99
CA GLY A 144 5.66 0.46 -5.46
C GLY A 144 5.72 0.68 -3.95
N GLY A 145 4.61 0.63 -3.21
CA GLY A 145 4.53 0.86 -1.76
C GLY A 145 5.44 -0.05 -0.95
N SER A 146 5.63 -1.30 -1.37
CA SER A 146 6.49 -2.25 -0.65
C SER A 146 7.97 -1.82 -0.56
N ALA A 147 8.53 -1.21 -1.61
CA ALA A 147 9.89 -0.68 -1.60
C ALA A 147 9.99 0.67 -0.89
N LEU A 148 8.92 1.46 -0.91
CA LEU A 148 8.83 2.77 -0.26
C LEU A 148 8.61 2.71 1.25
N LEU A 149 8.19 1.55 1.79
CA LEU A 149 8.00 1.33 3.24
C LEU A 149 8.88 0.19 3.77
N PRO A 150 10.20 0.29 3.68
CA PRO A 150 11.08 -0.59 4.42
C PRO A 150 11.07 -0.16 5.91
N CYS A 151 10.73 -1.07 6.79
CA CYS A 151 10.84 -0.88 8.23
C CYS A 151 11.36 -2.18 8.83
N PRO A 152 12.66 -2.45 8.78
CA PRO A 152 13.21 -3.66 9.36
C PRO A 152 12.91 -3.76 10.85
N VAL A 153 12.76 -4.99 11.37
CA VAL A 153 12.77 -5.26 12.80
C VAL A 153 14.13 -4.85 13.41
N GLU A 154 14.17 -4.48 14.69
CA GLU A 154 15.37 -3.91 15.31
C GLU A 154 16.63 -4.80 15.20
N ALA A 155 16.43 -6.12 15.21
CA ALA A 155 17.53 -7.09 15.10
C ALA A 155 18.16 -7.16 13.70
N ILE A 156 17.52 -6.57 12.68
CA ILE A 156 17.91 -6.74 11.26
C ILE A 156 18.10 -5.38 10.60
N THR A 157 19.25 -5.22 9.95
CA THR A 157 19.55 -4.02 9.18
C THR A 157 18.82 -3.98 7.83
N LEU A 158 18.70 -2.79 7.24
CA LEU A 158 18.16 -2.66 5.87
C LEU A 158 19.01 -3.46 4.87
N SER A 159 20.33 -3.43 5.01
CA SER A 159 21.27 -4.16 4.14
C SER A 159 21.05 -5.67 4.18
N GLU A 160 20.86 -6.25 5.36
CA GLU A 160 20.57 -7.68 5.53
C GLU A 160 19.22 -8.04 4.87
N LYS A 161 18.18 -7.20 5.07
CA LYS A 161 16.89 -7.39 4.43
C LYS A 161 16.96 -7.28 2.90
N GLN A 162 17.76 -6.38 2.36
CA GLN A 162 18.01 -6.29 0.92
C GLN A 162 18.78 -7.52 0.41
N ARG A 163 19.79 -7.98 1.15
CA ARG A 163 20.61 -9.13 0.79
C ARG A 163 19.77 -10.40 0.68
N VAL A 164 18.97 -10.74 1.69
CA VAL A 164 18.09 -11.91 1.65
C VAL A 164 17.04 -11.80 0.53
N THR A 165 16.49 -10.61 0.28
CA THR A 165 15.53 -10.41 -0.81
C THR A 165 16.16 -10.64 -2.17
N ARG A 166 17.38 -10.14 -2.41
CA ARG A 166 18.15 -10.35 -3.65
C ARG A 166 18.53 -11.81 -3.84
N PHE A 167 19.00 -12.46 -2.78
CA PHE A 167 19.33 -13.88 -2.80
C PHE A 167 18.11 -14.73 -3.21
N LEU A 168 16.99 -14.60 -2.53
CA LEU A 168 15.78 -15.37 -2.83
C LEU A 168 15.27 -15.10 -4.26
N SER A 169 15.29 -13.84 -4.70
CA SER A 169 14.90 -13.47 -6.06
C SER A 169 15.81 -14.09 -7.11
N ALA A 170 17.13 -14.10 -6.90
CA ALA A 170 18.12 -14.71 -7.80
C ALA A 170 18.01 -16.24 -7.81
N SER A 171 17.60 -16.84 -6.70
CA SER A 171 17.36 -18.29 -6.56
C SER A 171 16.03 -18.76 -7.13
N GLY A 172 15.21 -17.86 -7.69
CA GLY A 172 13.94 -18.19 -8.34
C GLY A 172 12.74 -18.30 -7.40
N ALA A 173 12.80 -17.71 -6.21
CA ALA A 173 11.66 -17.63 -5.31
C ALA A 173 10.53 -16.81 -5.96
N ASN A 174 9.30 -17.32 -5.88
CA ASN A 174 8.12 -16.60 -6.35
C ASN A 174 7.73 -15.46 -5.39
N ILE A 175 6.78 -14.62 -5.81
CA ILE A 175 6.38 -13.43 -5.02
C ILE A 175 5.80 -13.79 -3.65
N ASN A 176 5.12 -14.92 -3.50
CA ASN A 176 4.57 -15.35 -2.24
C ASN A 176 5.70 -15.75 -1.27
N GLU A 177 6.67 -16.54 -1.74
CA GLU A 177 7.85 -16.93 -0.96
C GLU A 177 8.69 -15.73 -0.53
N LEU A 178 8.92 -14.79 -1.47
CA LEU A 178 9.58 -13.52 -1.15
C LEU A 178 8.84 -12.75 -0.07
N ASN A 179 7.51 -12.63 -0.18
CA ASN A 179 6.72 -11.89 0.78
C ASN A 179 6.64 -12.61 2.13
N THR A 180 6.62 -13.94 2.18
CA THR A 180 6.69 -14.73 3.41
C THR A 180 7.88 -14.30 4.28
N VAL A 181 9.08 -14.24 3.69
CA VAL A 181 10.28 -13.79 4.41
C VAL A 181 10.24 -12.28 4.69
N ARG A 182 9.90 -11.45 3.69
CA ARG A 182 9.90 -9.99 3.81
C ARG A 182 8.93 -9.46 4.87
N LYS A 183 7.78 -10.12 5.06
CA LYS A 183 6.79 -9.77 6.09
C LYS A 183 7.36 -10.02 7.49
N ARG A 184 8.02 -11.15 7.72
CA ARG A 184 8.64 -11.51 9.04
C ARG A 184 9.76 -10.56 9.45
N LEU A 185 10.42 -9.93 8.51
CA LEU A 185 11.50 -8.99 8.74
C LEU A 185 11.04 -7.51 8.78
N SER A 186 9.76 -7.24 9.05
CA SER A 186 9.20 -5.90 8.92
C SER A 186 8.23 -5.54 10.03
N LEU A 187 8.35 -4.32 10.53
CA LEU A 187 7.43 -3.74 11.53
C LEU A 187 6.14 -3.16 10.94
N VAL A 188 5.98 -3.15 9.59
CA VAL A 188 4.80 -2.54 8.94
C VAL A 188 4.11 -3.47 7.95
N LYS A 189 4.80 -4.51 7.43
CA LYS A 189 4.24 -5.45 6.46
C LYS A 189 3.47 -6.58 7.17
N GLY A 190 2.65 -7.34 6.40
CA GLY A 190 1.89 -8.46 6.96
C GLY A 190 0.93 -8.03 8.07
N GLY A 191 0.22 -6.94 7.87
CA GLY A 191 -0.77 -6.42 8.83
C GLY A 191 -0.17 -5.65 10.01
N GLN A 192 1.16 -5.58 10.15
CA GLN A 192 1.80 -4.97 11.31
C GLN A 192 1.49 -3.47 11.45
N LEU A 193 1.28 -2.75 10.34
CA LEU A 193 0.87 -1.35 10.40
C LEU A 193 -0.53 -1.20 11.02
N ALA A 194 -1.45 -2.09 10.69
CA ALA A 194 -2.79 -2.11 11.28
C ALA A 194 -2.75 -2.47 12.77
N ILE A 195 -1.97 -3.50 13.13
CA ILE A 195 -1.78 -3.92 14.53
C ILE A 195 -1.14 -2.81 15.38
N ALA A 196 -0.22 -2.05 14.81
CA ALA A 196 0.41 -0.93 15.51
C ALA A 196 -0.50 0.29 15.65
N SER A 197 -1.58 0.39 14.86
CA SER A 197 -2.51 1.50 14.94
C SER A 197 -3.36 1.42 16.20
N LYS A 198 -3.45 2.55 16.91
CA LYS A 198 -4.33 2.71 18.08
C LYS A 198 -5.59 3.52 17.74
N ALA A 199 -5.81 3.84 16.48
CA ALA A 199 -7.01 4.54 16.04
C ALA A 199 -8.26 3.66 16.21
N GLY A 200 -9.40 4.29 16.51
CA GLY A 200 -10.68 3.60 16.58
C GLY A 200 -11.18 3.10 15.21
N LEU A 201 -10.63 3.66 14.13
CA LEU A 201 -10.94 3.23 12.77
C LEU A 201 -9.73 3.42 11.87
N LEU A 202 -9.38 2.39 11.08
CA LEU A 202 -8.39 2.47 10.02
C LEU A 202 -9.05 2.09 8.68
N VAL A 203 -8.98 3.01 7.71
CA VAL A 203 -9.51 2.79 6.37
C VAL A 203 -8.40 2.93 5.35
N SER A 204 -8.16 1.89 4.55
CA SER A 204 -7.19 1.93 3.47
C SER A 204 -7.87 2.14 2.13
N LEU A 205 -7.38 3.12 1.37
CA LEU A 205 -7.74 3.35 -0.03
C LEU A 205 -6.58 2.85 -0.90
N ILE A 206 -6.87 1.91 -1.77
CA ILE A 206 -5.84 1.14 -2.49
C ILE A 206 -6.05 1.30 -3.99
N ILE A 207 -4.99 1.71 -4.71
CA ILE A 207 -4.91 1.59 -6.16
C ILE A 207 -3.98 0.41 -6.46
N SER A 208 -4.54 -0.68 -6.97
CA SER A 208 -3.84 -1.94 -7.19
C SER A 208 -3.30 -2.06 -8.61
N ASP A 209 -2.06 -2.50 -8.70
CA ASP A 209 -1.40 -2.93 -9.94
C ASP A 209 -1.16 -4.46 -9.97
N VAL A 210 -1.76 -5.19 -9.01
CA VAL A 210 -1.63 -6.64 -8.87
C VAL A 210 -2.89 -7.33 -9.39
N ILE A 211 -2.72 -8.36 -10.23
CA ILE A 211 -3.85 -9.12 -10.79
C ILE A 211 -4.62 -9.84 -9.66
N GLY A 212 -5.93 -9.65 -9.64
CA GLY A 212 -6.82 -10.24 -8.63
C GLY A 212 -6.85 -9.51 -7.28
N ASP A 213 -6.12 -8.42 -7.15
CA ASP A 213 -6.12 -7.52 -6.00
C ASP A 213 -5.92 -8.19 -4.62
N PRO A 214 -5.00 -9.18 -4.48
CA PRO A 214 -4.76 -9.83 -3.19
C PRO A 214 -4.17 -8.85 -2.19
N LEU A 215 -4.94 -8.48 -1.17
CA LEU A 215 -4.60 -7.45 -0.18
C LEU A 215 -3.30 -7.74 0.58
N ASP A 216 -2.99 -9.01 0.78
CA ASP A 216 -1.77 -9.46 1.46
C ASP A 216 -0.51 -9.36 0.58
N ILE A 217 -0.66 -9.22 -0.74
CA ILE A 217 0.43 -9.02 -1.69
C ILE A 217 0.65 -7.53 -1.98
N ILE A 218 -0.42 -6.74 -2.13
CA ILE A 218 -0.33 -5.30 -2.40
C ILE A 218 0.46 -4.60 -1.29
N ALA A 219 1.56 -3.96 -1.65
CA ALA A 219 2.52 -3.35 -0.71
C ALA A 219 3.01 -4.31 0.40
N SER A 220 2.92 -5.64 0.18
CA SER A 220 3.16 -6.72 1.15
C SER A 220 2.20 -6.69 2.35
N GLY A 221 0.93 -6.29 2.13
CA GLY A 221 -0.13 -6.37 3.11
C GLY A 221 0.05 -5.49 4.33
N LEU A 222 0.16 -4.17 4.15
CA LEU A 222 0.36 -3.23 5.28
C LEU A 222 -0.79 -3.27 6.29
N THR A 223 -2.02 -3.37 5.79
CA THR A 223 -3.28 -3.32 6.54
C THR A 223 -4.17 -4.53 6.28
N ALA A 224 -3.61 -5.59 5.76
CA ALA A 224 -4.30 -6.85 5.54
C ALA A 224 -3.80 -7.91 6.54
N GLU A 225 -4.72 -8.72 7.06
CA GLU A 225 -4.36 -9.84 7.92
C GLU A 225 -3.39 -10.78 7.21
N ASP A 226 -2.33 -11.16 7.89
CA ASP A 226 -1.35 -12.13 7.41
C ASP A 226 -1.40 -13.41 8.25
N LYS A 227 -1.72 -14.52 7.60
CA LYS A 227 -1.84 -15.83 8.26
C LYS A 227 -0.53 -16.61 8.33
N GLY A 228 0.52 -16.15 7.61
CA GLY A 228 1.84 -16.78 7.63
C GLY A 228 2.55 -16.61 8.98
N ASN A 229 3.55 -17.41 9.24
CA ASN A 229 4.30 -17.46 10.49
C ASN A 229 5.83 -17.46 10.25
N PHE A 230 6.64 -17.46 11.32
CA PHE A 230 8.09 -17.49 11.21
C PHE A 230 8.61 -18.85 10.73
N GLN A 231 7.90 -19.94 11.01
CA GLN A 231 8.27 -21.26 10.48
C GLN A 231 8.16 -21.28 8.94
N ASP A 232 7.09 -20.68 8.37
CA ASP A 232 6.96 -20.57 6.91
C ASP A 232 8.15 -19.82 6.30
N ALA A 233 8.63 -18.75 6.96
CA ALA A 233 9.79 -17.99 6.48
C ALA A 233 11.08 -18.82 6.56
N ARG A 234 11.24 -19.63 7.61
CA ARG A 234 12.35 -20.57 7.74
C ARG A 234 12.31 -21.63 6.65
N ASP A 235 11.16 -22.25 6.43
CA ASP A 235 10.99 -23.28 5.40
C ASP A 235 11.33 -22.75 4.00
N VAL A 236 11.00 -21.49 3.71
CA VAL A 236 11.43 -20.83 2.47
C VAL A 236 12.95 -20.70 2.41
N LEU A 237 13.60 -20.24 3.47
CA LEU A 237 15.07 -20.11 3.50
C LEU A 237 15.77 -21.46 3.34
N ASP A 238 15.27 -22.48 4.01
CA ASP A 238 15.79 -23.88 3.93
C ASP A 238 15.60 -24.45 2.51
N LYS A 239 14.44 -24.20 1.88
CA LYS A 239 14.14 -24.62 0.49
C LYS A 239 15.17 -24.10 -0.50
N PHE A 240 15.64 -22.87 -0.34
CA PHE A 240 16.63 -22.25 -1.22
C PHE A 240 18.07 -22.40 -0.71
N SER A 241 18.29 -23.23 0.32
CA SER A 241 19.61 -23.49 0.92
C SER A 241 20.34 -22.20 1.34
N ALA A 242 19.60 -21.27 1.95
CA ALA A 242 20.13 -20.00 2.43
C ALA A 242 21.12 -20.23 3.60
N GLY A 243 22.40 -20.13 3.33
CA GLY A 243 23.45 -20.25 4.32
C GLY A 243 24.02 -18.91 4.78
N PRO A 244 24.99 -18.91 5.72
CA PRO A 244 25.61 -17.68 6.22
C PRO A 244 26.38 -16.86 5.17
N GLU A 245 26.74 -17.48 4.05
CA GLU A 245 27.41 -16.80 2.92
C GLU A 245 26.43 -15.96 2.10
N GLU A 246 25.17 -16.42 1.95
CA GLU A 246 24.11 -15.75 1.19
C GLU A 246 23.28 -14.82 2.06
N VAL A 247 23.04 -15.22 3.31
CA VAL A 247 22.23 -14.52 4.29
C VAL A 247 23.02 -14.42 5.59
N SER A 248 22.91 -13.33 6.33
CA SER A 248 23.64 -13.18 7.60
C SER A 248 23.23 -14.22 8.63
N ALA A 249 24.19 -14.72 9.42
CA ALA A 249 23.93 -15.64 10.51
C ALA A 249 22.91 -15.06 11.51
N SER A 250 23.01 -13.76 11.82
CA SER A 250 22.06 -13.03 12.70
C SER A 250 20.62 -13.09 12.20
N LEU A 251 20.39 -13.00 10.90
CA LEU A 251 19.04 -13.11 10.31
C LEU A 251 18.51 -14.54 10.42
N LEU A 252 19.33 -15.56 10.13
CA LEU A 252 18.94 -16.96 10.26
C LEU A 252 18.62 -17.32 11.71
N GLU A 253 19.44 -16.88 12.66
CA GLU A 253 19.22 -17.06 14.09
C GLU A 253 17.93 -16.33 14.54
N PHE A 254 17.71 -15.09 14.11
CA PHE A 254 16.51 -14.34 14.43
C PHE A 254 15.24 -15.07 13.96
N ILE A 255 15.19 -15.54 12.70
CA ILE A 255 14.03 -16.26 12.18
C ILE A 255 13.83 -17.58 12.93
N SER A 256 14.90 -18.32 13.18
CA SER A 256 14.85 -19.61 13.88
C SER A 256 14.37 -19.47 15.33
N HIS A 257 14.88 -18.45 16.03
CA HIS A 257 14.46 -18.14 17.40
C HIS A 257 12.97 -17.74 17.43
N LYS A 258 12.54 -16.86 16.54
CA LYS A 258 11.13 -16.45 16.45
C LYS A 258 10.21 -17.60 16.06
N ALA A 259 10.60 -18.50 15.17
CA ALA A 259 9.85 -19.70 14.84
C ALA A 259 9.63 -20.61 16.06
N SER A 260 10.62 -20.73 16.94
CA SER A 260 10.51 -21.51 18.18
C SER A 260 9.60 -20.85 19.24
N GLU A 261 9.50 -19.51 19.26
CA GLU A 261 8.69 -18.75 20.21
C GLU A 261 7.21 -18.59 19.78
N GLU A 262 6.89 -18.66 18.48
CA GLU A 262 5.61 -18.23 17.89
C GLU A 262 4.40 -19.07 18.36
N ASN A 263 4.62 -20.24 18.95
CA ASN A 263 3.57 -21.05 19.57
C ASN A 263 2.95 -20.41 20.83
N SER A 264 3.49 -19.27 21.30
CA SER A 264 3.11 -18.69 22.61
C SER A 264 2.18 -17.49 22.51
N PHE A 265 2.28 -16.64 21.49
CA PHE A 265 1.42 -15.45 21.35
C PHE A 265 1.50 -14.82 19.97
N ARG A 266 0.35 -14.72 19.30
CA ARG A 266 0.17 -13.91 18.07
C ARG A 266 -0.84 -12.80 18.36
N PRO A 267 -0.52 -11.52 18.11
CA PRO A 267 -1.50 -10.45 18.26
C PRO A 267 -2.71 -10.71 17.36
N GLU A 268 -3.91 -10.54 17.90
CA GLU A 268 -5.13 -10.59 17.13
C GLU A 268 -5.18 -9.42 16.13
N PHE A 269 -5.61 -9.70 14.90
CA PHE A 269 -5.76 -8.66 13.89
C PHE A 269 -6.96 -7.77 14.24
N PRO A 270 -6.82 -6.42 14.20
CA PRO A 270 -7.88 -5.52 14.65
C PRO A 270 -9.13 -5.59 13.76
N GLY A 271 -10.31 -5.73 14.36
CA GLY A 271 -11.60 -5.77 13.65
C GLY A 271 -12.08 -4.42 13.10
N ASN A 272 -11.38 -3.32 13.39
CA ASN A 272 -11.69 -1.95 12.97
C ASN A 272 -10.88 -1.48 11.75
N VAL A 273 -10.40 -2.42 10.93
CA VAL A 273 -9.59 -2.18 9.73
C VAL A 273 -10.39 -2.53 8.47
N PHE A 274 -10.52 -1.57 7.56
CA PHE A 274 -11.25 -1.73 6.32
C PHE A 274 -10.36 -1.38 5.12
N ASN A 275 -10.31 -2.27 4.15
CA ASN A 275 -9.50 -2.11 2.95
C ASN A 275 -10.38 -1.99 1.71
N HIS A 276 -10.28 -0.87 0.98
CA HIS A 276 -11.04 -0.61 -0.24
C HIS A 276 -10.11 -0.48 -1.44
N VAL A 277 -10.20 -1.41 -2.39
CA VAL A 277 -9.54 -1.29 -3.69
C VAL A 277 -10.40 -0.38 -4.56
N ILE A 278 -10.01 0.89 -4.63
CA ILE A 278 -10.75 1.94 -5.34
C ILE A 278 -10.39 2.04 -6.83
N GLY A 279 -9.29 1.42 -7.24
CA GLY A 279 -8.85 1.39 -8.64
C GLY A 279 -7.93 0.21 -8.92
N ASN A 280 -8.11 -0.40 -10.08
CA ASN A 280 -7.34 -1.57 -10.53
C ASN A 280 -7.42 -1.74 -12.05
N ASN A 281 -6.80 -2.81 -12.58
CA ASN A 281 -6.85 -3.15 -14.00
C ASN A 281 -8.27 -3.41 -14.52
N MET A 282 -9.18 -3.91 -13.68
CA MET A 282 -10.56 -4.15 -14.10
C MET A 282 -11.31 -2.84 -14.38
N VAL A 283 -11.13 -1.84 -13.50
CA VAL A 283 -11.70 -0.49 -13.68
C VAL A 283 -11.18 0.13 -14.97
N ALA A 284 -9.87 0.06 -15.22
CA ALA A 284 -9.24 0.58 -16.43
C ALA A 284 -9.77 -0.14 -17.69
N SER A 285 -9.85 -1.46 -17.66
CA SER A 285 -10.31 -2.28 -18.79
C SER A 285 -11.79 -2.06 -19.10
N ALA A 286 -12.63 -1.93 -18.06
CA ALA A 286 -14.06 -1.64 -18.24
C ALA A 286 -14.26 -0.27 -18.90
N ALA A 287 -13.58 0.77 -18.44
CA ALA A 287 -13.65 2.11 -19.05
C ALA A 287 -13.10 2.13 -20.49
N ALA A 288 -12.02 1.41 -20.77
CA ALA A 288 -11.50 1.25 -22.12
C ALA A 288 -12.51 0.55 -23.04
N HIS A 289 -13.21 -0.46 -22.53
CA HIS A 289 -14.26 -1.16 -23.27
C HIS A 289 -15.46 -0.24 -23.59
N GLU A 290 -15.93 0.52 -22.63
CA GLU A 290 -17.00 1.52 -22.83
C GLU A 290 -16.57 2.60 -23.83
N GLY A 291 -15.33 3.08 -23.73
CA GLY A 291 -14.73 4.04 -24.64
C GLY A 291 -14.59 3.53 -26.09
N SER A 292 -14.58 2.19 -26.29
CA SER A 292 -14.49 1.62 -27.65
C SER A 292 -15.77 1.77 -28.48
N GLY A 293 -16.92 2.10 -27.84
CA GLY A 293 -18.23 2.23 -28.49
C GLY A 293 -18.75 0.89 -29.07
N PRO A 294 -20.06 0.80 -29.41
CA PRO A 294 -20.70 -0.48 -29.70
C PRO A 294 -20.34 -1.11 -31.05
N ARG A 295 -19.41 -0.57 -31.83
CA ARG A 295 -19.31 -0.94 -33.25
C ARG A 295 -17.95 -1.31 -33.81
N ARG A 296 -16.82 -1.27 -33.11
CA ARG A 296 -15.52 -1.40 -33.77
C ARG A 296 -14.61 -2.55 -33.37
N PHE A 297 -14.66 -3.02 -32.12
CA PHE A 297 -13.81 -4.14 -31.71
C PHE A 297 -14.55 -5.03 -30.69
N PRO A 298 -14.79 -6.31 -30.98
CA PRO A 298 -15.27 -7.23 -29.97
C PRO A 298 -14.18 -7.40 -28.92
N ALA A 299 -14.41 -6.92 -27.71
CA ALA A 299 -13.50 -7.14 -26.62
C ALA A 299 -13.47 -8.63 -26.28
N ASN A 300 -12.34 -9.25 -26.50
CA ASN A 300 -12.11 -10.62 -26.08
C ASN A 300 -11.93 -10.63 -24.56
N ARG A 301 -12.94 -11.06 -23.79
CA ARG A 301 -12.94 -11.13 -22.31
C ARG A 301 -12.04 -12.22 -21.74
N SER A 302 -10.96 -12.59 -22.42
CA SER A 302 -10.05 -13.64 -21.98
C SER A 302 -8.80 -13.09 -21.29
N CYS A 303 -8.99 -12.35 -20.18
CA CYS A 303 -8.01 -12.25 -19.12
C CYS A 303 -8.72 -12.62 -17.81
N ARG A 304 -8.84 -13.94 -17.59
CA ARG A 304 -9.14 -14.51 -16.25
C ARG A 304 -7.87 -14.71 -15.49
#